data_c32855c5cc8c76e44f2d2e67da8b67d0
#
_entry.id   c32855c5cc8c76e44f2d2e67da8b67d0
#
_cell.length_a   1.000
_cell.length_b   1.000
_cell.length_c   1.000
_cell.angle_alpha   90.00
_cell.angle_beta   90.00
_cell.angle_gamma   90.00
#
_symmetry.space_group_name_H-M   'P 1'
#
loop_
_entity.id
_entity.type
_entity.pdbx_description
1 polymer ?
#
loop_
_entity_poly.entity_id
_entity_poly.type
_entity_poly.pdbx_seq_one_letter_code
_entity_poly.pdbx_strand_id
1 'polypeptide(L)'
;GIYLYTAVDEIEGYGPVPSNGVLIVREGEAVLLDTPVGDAQTKTLTDWAAETLRACVTTFVPNHWHSDCMGGLGYLKTLGVKSYAHRLTHSIAQREGKPVPDISFGDSLRLDLHGTEIRCYYFGGGHSEDNIAVWIPSAKLLFAGCMVKEMAAQNAGNLSDAVPAAWPATLDSLLVRFPDARIVVPGHGAPGGPELIRHTKALLSEAASTDNRRKE
;
A
#
# COMPACT_ATOMS: atom_id res chain seq x y z
N GLY A 1 12.02 14.28 -5.18
CA GLY A 1 12.42 12.86 -5.21
C GLY A 1 11.25 11.92 -4.98
N ILE A 2 11.47 10.63 -5.25
CA ILE A 2 10.59 9.55 -4.85
C ILE A 2 11.47 8.58 -4.07
N TYR A 3 11.08 8.29 -2.85
CA TYR A 3 11.85 7.49 -1.90
C TYR A 3 11.02 6.28 -1.49
N LEU A 4 11.59 5.08 -1.63
CA LEU A 4 11.08 3.88 -0.99
C LEU A 4 11.68 3.82 0.41
N TYR A 5 10.87 3.63 1.42
CA TYR A 5 11.32 3.31 2.75
C TYR A 5 10.83 1.92 3.17
N THR A 6 11.54 1.31 4.10
CA THR A 6 11.13 0.06 4.75
C THR A 6 11.19 0.28 6.26
N ALA A 7 10.06 0.06 6.93
CA ALA A 7 9.98 0.01 8.38
C ALA A 7 9.95 -1.45 8.84
N VAL A 8 10.56 -1.74 9.99
CA VAL A 8 10.50 -3.08 10.59
C VAL A 8 9.76 -2.96 11.92
N ASP A 9 8.63 -3.62 12.00
CA ASP A 9 7.76 -3.60 13.18
C ASP A 9 7.66 -5.00 13.79
N GLU A 10 7.63 -5.08 15.12
CA GLU A 10 7.31 -6.32 15.83
C GLU A 10 5.80 -6.53 15.79
N ILE A 11 5.35 -7.57 15.09
CA ILE A 11 3.95 -7.94 14.99
C ILE A 11 3.72 -9.21 15.80
N GLU A 12 2.78 -9.14 16.76
CA GLU A 12 2.44 -10.28 17.63
C GLU A 12 2.08 -11.51 16.78
N GLY A 13 2.74 -12.63 17.08
CA GLY A 13 2.55 -13.89 16.35
C GLY A 13 3.38 -14.02 15.07
N TYR A 14 4.00 -12.94 14.57
CA TYR A 14 4.81 -12.94 13.32
C TYR A 14 6.27 -12.52 13.55
N GLY A 15 6.60 -11.86 14.69
CA GLY A 15 7.92 -11.31 14.93
C GLY A 15 8.20 -10.04 14.11
N PRO A 16 9.48 -9.77 13.76
CA PRO A 16 9.85 -8.58 13.00
C PRO A 16 9.37 -8.71 11.54
N VAL A 17 8.46 -7.83 11.14
CA VAL A 17 7.89 -7.78 9.79
C VAL A 17 8.31 -6.47 9.11
N PRO A 18 9.10 -6.53 8.03
CA PRO A 18 9.41 -5.35 7.22
C PRO A 18 8.21 -4.97 6.36
N SER A 19 7.81 -3.70 6.37
CA SER A 19 6.79 -3.13 5.49
C SER A 19 7.33 -1.96 4.68
N ASN A 20 6.88 -1.83 3.45
CA ASN A 20 7.29 -0.80 2.51
C ASN A 20 6.27 0.33 2.41
N GLY A 21 6.78 1.55 2.28
CA GLY A 21 5.97 2.69 1.87
C GLY A 21 6.74 3.60 0.93
N VAL A 22 6.07 4.59 0.36
CA VAL A 22 6.67 5.53 -0.60
C VAL A 22 6.46 6.96 -0.14
N LEU A 23 7.52 7.75 -0.17
CA LEU A 23 7.48 9.18 0.06
C LEU A 23 7.80 9.91 -1.24
N ILE A 24 6.88 10.76 -1.70
CA ILE A 24 7.02 11.58 -2.90
C ILE A 24 7.23 13.02 -2.44
N VAL A 25 8.39 13.60 -2.76
CA VAL A 25 8.81 14.92 -2.29
C VAL A 25 8.96 15.90 -3.44
N ARG A 26 8.33 17.06 -3.34
CA ARG A 26 8.45 18.21 -4.25
C ARG A 26 8.33 19.52 -3.48
N GLU A 27 9.24 20.45 -3.74
CA GLU A 27 9.17 21.84 -3.25
C GLU A 27 8.93 21.98 -1.74
N GLY A 28 9.52 21.09 -0.93
CA GLY A 28 9.37 21.09 0.52
C GLY A 28 8.11 20.44 1.07
N GLU A 29 7.27 19.90 0.21
CA GLU A 29 6.09 19.12 0.60
C GLU A 29 6.23 17.65 0.21
N ALA A 30 5.51 16.78 0.91
CA ALA A 30 5.54 15.35 0.65
C ALA A 30 4.14 14.72 0.71
N VAL A 31 3.92 13.76 -0.23
CA VAL A 31 2.85 12.77 -0.15
C VAL A 31 3.44 11.48 0.39
N LEU A 32 2.85 10.96 1.45
CA LEU A 32 3.20 9.67 2.04
C LEU A 32 2.20 8.61 1.59
N LEU A 33 2.69 7.50 1.04
CA LEU A 33 1.92 6.30 0.72
C LEU A 33 2.30 5.24 1.75
N ASP A 34 1.33 4.80 2.52
CA ASP A 34 1.40 3.97 3.71
C ASP A 34 2.19 4.61 4.87
N THR A 35 1.99 4.09 6.08
CA THR A 35 2.77 4.43 7.27
C THR A 35 3.39 3.16 7.83
N PRO A 36 4.46 3.27 8.65
CA PRO A 36 4.82 2.21 9.60
C PRO A 36 3.63 1.83 10.49
N VAL A 37 3.74 0.68 11.18
CA VAL A 37 2.66 0.08 11.99
C VAL A 37 2.15 0.99 13.12
N GLY A 38 2.96 1.94 13.60
CA GLY A 38 2.57 2.78 14.71
C GLY A 38 3.08 4.23 14.67
N ASP A 39 2.57 5.02 15.59
CA ASP A 39 2.84 6.45 15.69
C ASP A 39 4.33 6.78 15.87
N ALA A 40 5.06 6.01 16.70
CA ALA A 40 6.45 6.28 17.01
C ALA A 40 7.37 6.19 15.77
N GLN A 41 7.23 5.14 14.97
CA GLN A 41 8.00 4.98 13.74
C GLN A 41 7.55 5.97 12.65
N THR A 42 6.25 6.26 12.58
CA THR A 42 5.72 7.28 11.67
C THR A 42 6.30 8.66 12.01
N LYS A 43 6.42 8.97 13.32
CA LYS A 43 7.12 10.18 13.77
C LYS A 43 8.58 10.20 13.29
N THR A 44 9.30 9.09 13.50
CA THR A 44 10.70 8.99 13.05
C THR A 44 10.83 9.24 11.54
N LEU A 45 9.91 8.70 10.74
CA LEU A 45 9.89 8.90 9.28
C LEU A 45 9.61 10.36 8.90
N THR A 46 8.64 11.00 9.56
CA THR A 46 8.31 12.42 9.28
C THR A 46 9.40 13.37 9.73
N ASP A 47 10.03 13.10 10.87
CA ASP A 47 11.19 13.87 11.35
C ASP A 47 12.37 13.74 10.37
N TRP A 48 12.68 12.51 9.92
CA TRP A 48 13.72 12.29 8.91
C TRP A 48 13.41 13.03 7.60
N ALA A 49 12.17 13.03 7.14
CA ALA A 49 11.77 13.78 5.95
C ALA A 49 11.98 15.29 6.11
N ALA A 50 11.60 15.82 7.27
CA ALA A 50 11.77 17.24 7.57
C ALA A 50 13.26 17.64 7.70
N GLU A 51 14.06 16.85 8.41
CA GLU A 51 15.46 17.15 8.69
C GLU A 51 16.38 16.89 7.49
N THR A 52 16.19 15.76 6.80
CA THR A 52 17.08 15.31 5.72
C THR A 52 16.65 15.80 4.35
N LEU A 53 15.33 15.70 4.05
CA LEU A 53 14.80 16.07 2.74
C LEU A 53 14.25 17.50 2.71
N ARG A 54 14.20 18.18 3.86
CA ARG A 54 13.61 19.51 4.02
C ARG A 54 12.16 19.55 3.53
N ALA A 55 11.41 18.49 3.79
CA ALA A 55 10.03 18.32 3.32
C ALA A 55 9.10 17.93 4.47
N CYS A 56 7.92 18.58 4.52
CA CYS A 56 6.86 18.23 5.43
C CYS A 56 5.86 17.32 4.74
N VAL A 57 5.42 16.24 5.40
CA VAL A 57 4.30 15.42 4.93
C VAL A 57 3.02 16.25 5.05
N THR A 58 2.38 16.53 3.92
CA THR A 58 1.13 17.31 3.86
C THR A 58 -0.06 16.45 3.46
N THR A 59 0.21 15.32 2.81
CA THR A 59 -0.82 14.41 2.29
C THR A 59 -0.45 12.96 2.57
N PHE A 60 -1.45 12.17 2.91
CA PHE A 60 -1.32 10.74 3.20
C PHE A 60 -2.36 9.91 2.44
N VAL A 61 -1.94 8.76 1.91
CA VAL A 61 -2.82 7.78 1.24
C VAL A 61 -2.43 6.37 1.69
N PRO A 62 -3.26 5.66 2.47
CA PRO A 62 -3.03 4.25 2.78
C PRO A 62 -3.43 3.36 1.60
N ASN A 63 -2.66 2.28 1.38
CA ASN A 63 -3.00 1.25 0.41
C ASN A 63 -4.26 0.48 0.82
N HIS A 64 -4.39 0.15 2.12
CA HIS A 64 -5.54 -0.50 2.73
C HIS A 64 -5.56 -0.24 4.24
N TRP A 65 -6.54 -0.82 4.95
CA TRP A 65 -6.86 -0.49 6.34
C TRP A 65 -5.94 -1.09 7.41
N HIS A 66 -5.05 -2.04 7.07
CA HIS A 66 -4.18 -2.69 8.04
C HIS A 66 -3.17 -1.72 8.66
N SER A 67 -2.63 -2.12 9.83
CA SER A 67 -1.75 -1.25 10.61
C SER A 67 -0.41 -0.96 9.91
N ASP A 68 0.09 -1.87 9.11
CA ASP A 68 1.31 -1.69 8.30
C ASP A 68 1.15 -0.70 7.13
N CYS A 69 -0.08 -0.22 6.90
CA CYS A 69 -0.38 0.83 5.93
C CYS A 69 -0.96 2.08 6.58
N MET A 70 -1.72 1.95 7.68
CA MET A 70 -2.51 3.04 8.23
C MET A 70 -2.28 3.26 9.74
N GLY A 71 -1.38 2.50 10.36
CA GLY A 71 -1.21 2.52 11.82
C GLY A 71 -0.74 3.85 12.39
N GLY A 72 -0.02 4.66 11.61
CA GLY A 72 0.44 5.98 11.99
C GLY A 72 -0.54 7.13 11.68
N LEU A 73 -1.76 6.85 11.20
CA LEU A 73 -2.71 7.92 10.84
C LEU A 73 -3.09 8.78 12.04
N GLY A 74 -3.16 8.19 13.24
CA GLY A 74 -3.44 8.94 14.47
C GLY A 74 -2.43 10.07 14.67
N TYR A 75 -1.15 9.76 14.58
CA TYR A 75 -0.07 10.74 14.66
C TYR A 75 -0.11 11.75 13.51
N LEU A 76 -0.29 11.32 12.25
CA LEU A 76 -0.36 12.22 11.11
C LEU A 76 -1.47 13.27 11.26
N LYS A 77 -2.62 12.90 11.85
CA LYS A 77 -3.69 13.85 12.16
C LYS A 77 -3.25 14.92 13.15
N THR A 78 -2.40 14.61 14.11
CA THR A 78 -1.86 15.63 15.06
C THR A 78 -0.99 16.66 14.36
N LEU A 79 -0.41 16.30 13.20
CA LEU A 79 0.39 17.22 12.36
C LEU A 79 -0.46 18.00 11.34
N GLY A 80 -1.77 17.75 11.27
CA GLY A 80 -2.66 18.36 10.27
C GLY A 80 -2.50 17.78 8.86
N VAL A 81 -1.87 16.61 8.72
CA VAL A 81 -1.73 15.91 7.44
C VAL A 81 -3.09 15.51 6.90
N LYS A 82 -3.37 15.87 5.65
CA LYS A 82 -4.64 15.53 5.00
C LYS A 82 -4.61 14.11 4.46
N SER A 83 -5.57 13.29 4.85
CA SER A 83 -5.62 11.87 4.49
C SER A 83 -6.73 11.55 3.51
N TYR A 84 -6.40 10.76 2.48
CA TYR A 84 -7.34 10.28 1.45
C TYR A 84 -7.31 8.76 1.42
N ALA A 85 -8.47 8.12 1.42
CA ALA A 85 -8.56 6.67 1.33
C ALA A 85 -9.74 6.22 0.46
N HIS A 86 -9.68 4.98 -0.01
CA HIS A 86 -10.83 4.38 -0.65
C HIS A 86 -12.02 4.31 0.32
N ARG A 87 -13.25 4.45 -0.17
CA ARG A 87 -14.47 4.45 0.65
C ARG A 87 -14.61 3.20 1.54
N LEU A 88 -14.11 2.05 1.10
CA LEU A 88 -14.12 0.84 1.91
C LEU A 88 -13.13 0.95 3.08
N THR A 89 -11.92 1.45 2.85
CA THR A 89 -10.93 1.73 3.90
C THR A 89 -11.52 2.66 4.97
N HIS A 90 -12.20 3.72 4.54
CA HIS A 90 -12.87 4.65 5.44
C HIS A 90 -13.95 3.96 6.28
N SER A 91 -14.81 3.13 5.66
CA SER A 91 -15.88 2.41 6.33
C SER A 91 -15.35 1.34 7.29
N ILE A 92 -14.28 0.63 6.90
CA ILE A 92 -13.65 -0.38 7.76
C ILE A 92 -13.00 0.29 8.96
N ALA A 93 -12.26 1.39 8.77
CA ALA A 93 -11.65 2.13 9.85
C ALA A 93 -12.68 2.57 10.91
N GLN A 94 -13.87 3.05 10.48
CA GLN A 94 -14.97 3.38 11.38
C GLN A 94 -15.47 2.15 12.15
N ARG A 95 -15.69 1.03 11.46
CA ARG A 95 -16.18 -0.21 12.07
C ARG A 95 -15.20 -0.79 13.10
N GLU A 96 -13.90 -0.72 12.76
CA GLU A 96 -12.81 -1.27 13.60
C GLU A 96 -12.32 -0.26 14.67
N GLY A 97 -12.96 0.90 14.82
CA GLY A 97 -12.60 1.92 15.81
C GLY A 97 -11.20 2.49 15.65
N LYS A 98 -10.68 2.49 14.42
CA LYS A 98 -9.37 3.05 14.06
C LYS A 98 -9.48 4.52 13.67
N PRO A 99 -8.38 5.29 13.66
CA PRO A 99 -8.38 6.62 13.07
C PRO A 99 -8.93 6.58 11.64
N VAL A 100 -9.91 7.45 11.36
CA VAL A 100 -10.61 7.47 10.07
C VAL A 100 -9.94 8.49 9.15
N PRO A 101 -9.60 8.14 7.89
CA PRO A 101 -9.12 9.12 6.90
C PRO A 101 -10.09 10.26 6.66
N ASP A 102 -9.59 11.45 6.30
CA ASP A 102 -10.40 12.67 6.24
C ASP A 102 -11.32 12.71 5.01
N ILE A 103 -10.84 12.20 3.88
CA ILE A 103 -11.55 12.25 2.59
C ILE A 103 -11.60 10.85 2.00
N SER A 104 -12.81 10.40 1.68
CA SER A 104 -13.01 9.15 0.96
C SER A 104 -13.16 9.39 -0.54
N PHE A 105 -12.67 8.44 -1.36
CA PHE A 105 -12.87 8.41 -2.81
C PHE A 105 -13.45 7.07 -3.27
N GLY A 106 -13.98 7.05 -4.49
CA GLY A 106 -14.54 5.85 -5.12
C GLY A 106 -13.49 5.09 -5.93
N ASP A 107 -13.76 4.89 -7.22
CA ASP A 107 -12.92 4.01 -8.07
C ASP A 107 -11.52 4.57 -8.36
N SER A 108 -11.35 5.90 -8.28
CA SER A 108 -10.06 6.54 -8.49
C SER A 108 -9.95 7.90 -7.82
N LEU A 109 -8.69 8.31 -7.55
CA LEU A 109 -8.32 9.64 -7.09
C LEU A 109 -7.08 10.09 -7.86
N ARG A 110 -7.05 11.37 -8.24
CA ARG A 110 -5.88 12.04 -8.80
C ARG A 110 -5.44 13.14 -7.85
N LEU A 111 -4.18 13.07 -7.47
CA LEU A 111 -3.50 14.12 -6.72
C LEU A 111 -2.40 14.72 -7.59
N ASP A 112 -2.11 15.98 -7.36
CA ASP A 112 -0.96 16.67 -7.94
C ASP A 112 -0.11 17.26 -6.80
N LEU A 113 1.18 16.95 -6.83
CA LEU A 113 2.16 17.52 -5.94
C LEU A 113 3.15 18.32 -6.77
N HIS A 114 2.92 19.63 -6.90
CA HIS A 114 3.77 20.54 -7.68
C HIS A 114 4.15 19.97 -9.07
N GLY A 115 3.13 19.58 -9.84
CA GLY A 115 3.28 19.00 -11.18
C GLY A 115 3.65 17.50 -11.21
N THR A 116 3.80 16.86 -10.05
CA THR A 116 3.94 15.39 -9.98
C THR A 116 2.58 14.77 -9.76
N GLU A 117 2.09 14.10 -10.79
CA GLU A 117 0.82 13.40 -10.76
C GLU A 117 0.93 12.07 -10.00
N ILE A 118 -0.04 11.83 -9.10
CA ILE A 118 -0.19 10.59 -8.32
C ILE A 118 -1.62 10.12 -8.54
N ARG A 119 -1.79 8.89 -9.01
CA ARG A 119 -3.10 8.32 -9.35
C ARG A 119 -3.36 7.09 -8.50
N CYS A 120 -4.42 7.12 -7.70
CA CYS A 120 -4.89 5.99 -6.92
C CYS A 120 -6.05 5.31 -7.66
N TYR A 121 -6.07 3.98 -7.65
CA TYR A 121 -7.11 3.18 -8.32
C TYR A 121 -7.55 2.01 -7.45
N TYR A 122 -8.85 1.77 -7.43
CA TYR A 122 -9.44 0.56 -6.90
C TYR A 122 -9.83 -0.36 -8.06
N PHE A 123 -9.37 -1.60 -8.05
CA PHE A 123 -9.64 -2.61 -9.08
C PHE A 123 -10.43 -3.81 -8.55
N GLY A 124 -10.78 -3.81 -7.28
CA GLY A 124 -11.42 -4.90 -6.58
C GLY A 124 -10.63 -5.39 -5.38
N GLY A 125 -11.19 -6.34 -4.66
CA GLY A 125 -10.54 -6.96 -3.52
C GLY A 125 -9.35 -7.82 -3.93
N GLY A 126 -8.43 -7.99 -3.02
CA GLY A 126 -7.23 -8.79 -3.19
C GLY A 126 -6.74 -9.28 -1.83
N HIS A 127 -5.61 -8.74 -1.34
CA HIS A 127 -5.10 -8.97 0.02
C HIS A 127 -6.10 -8.52 1.11
N SER A 128 -6.87 -7.49 0.81
CA SER A 128 -8.01 -7.02 1.59
C SER A 128 -9.12 -6.56 0.64
N GLU A 129 -10.33 -6.34 1.15
CA GLU A 129 -11.46 -5.91 0.30
C GLU A 129 -11.30 -4.48 -0.22
N ASP A 130 -10.47 -3.65 0.43
CA ASP A 130 -10.34 -2.20 0.22
C ASP A 130 -9.03 -1.79 -0.47
N ASN A 131 -8.15 -2.74 -0.79
CA ASN A 131 -6.82 -2.40 -1.29
C ASN A 131 -6.84 -1.62 -2.62
N ILE A 132 -5.97 -0.63 -2.71
CA ILE A 132 -5.78 0.19 -3.90
C ILE A 132 -4.39 0.00 -4.50
N ALA A 133 -4.21 0.45 -5.72
CA ALA A 133 -2.91 0.61 -6.36
C ALA A 133 -2.65 2.10 -6.61
N VAL A 134 -1.41 2.54 -6.41
CA VAL A 134 -1.01 3.92 -6.67
C VAL A 134 0.01 3.95 -7.80
N TRP A 135 -0.31 4.71 -8.85
CA TRP A 135 0.52 4.89 -10.03
C TRP A 135 1.16 6.26 -10.06
N ILE A 136 2.48 6.32 -10.27
CA ILE A 136 3.26 7.53 -10.44
C ILE A 136 3.81 7.55 -11.87
N PRO A 137 3.12 8.20 -12.83
CA PRO A 137 3.45 8.14 -14.26
C PRO A 137 4.87 8.59 -14.58
N SER A 138 5.34 9.66 -13.96
CA SER A 138 6.67 10.24 -14.20
C SER A 138 7.82 9.30 -13.89
N ALA A 139 7.61 8.36 -12.96
CA ALA A 139 8.59 7.36 -12.55
C ALA A 139 8.31 5.97 -13.14
N LYS A 140 7.18 5.77 -13.82
CA LYS A 140 6.65 4.44 -14.21
C LYS A 140 6.64 3.48 -13.02
N LEU A 141 6.28 3.99 -11.83
CA LEU A 141 6.24 3.27 -10.57
C LEU A 141 4.80 2.96 -10.18
N LEU A 142 4.55 1.68 -9.92
CA LEU A 142 3.32 1.16 -9.36
C LEU A 142 3.56 0.72 -7.91
N PHE A 143 3.00 1.45 -6.95
CA PHE A 143 2.92 1.01 -5.57
C PHE A 143 1.64 0.17 -5.42
N ALA A 144 1.81 -1.14 -5.34
CA ALA A 144 0.73 -2.11 -5.27
C ALA A 144 0.45 -2.61 -3.85
N GLY A 145 1.33 -2.27 -2.88
CA GLY A 145 1.18 -2.68 -1.49
C GLY A 145 1.09 -4.19 -1.32
N CYS A 146 0.40 -4.63 -0.26
CA CYS A 146 0.30 -6.04 0.13
C CYS A 146 -0.47 -6.92 -0.87
N MET A 147 -1.15 -6.29 -1.84
CA MET A 147 -1.81 -6.97 -2.95
C MET A 147 -0.83 -7.69 -3.88
N VAL A 148 0.45 -7.27 -3.89
CA VAL A 148 1.52 -7.88 -4.68
C VAL A 148 2.62 -8.38 -3.74
N LYS A 149 3.13 -9.59 -4.03
CA LYS A 149 4.20 -10.25 -3.27
C LYS A 149 5.53 -10.10 -3.98
N GLU A 150 6.61 -10.03 -3.20
CA GLU A 150 7.97 -10.07 -3.73
C GLU A 150 8.31 -11.41 -4.39
N MET A 151 9.37 -11.49 -5.19
CA MET A 151 9.78 -12.74 -5.86
C MET A 151 10.23 -13.85 -4.91
N ALA A 152 10.72 -13.51 -3.72
CA ALA A 152 11.15 -14.51 -2.72
C ALA A 152 9.96 -15.12 -1.94
N ALA A 153 8.76 -14.55 -2.05
CA ALA A 153 7.57 -15.05 -1.36
C ALA A 153 7.20 -16.47 -1.83
N GLN A 154 6.90 -17.36 -0.88
CA GLN A 154 6.53 -18.75 -1.12
C GLN A 154 5.02 -18.98 -1.02
N ASN A 155 4.27 -18.00 -0.59
CA ASN A 155 2.81 -18.04 -0.44
C ASN A 155 2.22 -16.63 -0.48
N ALA A 156 0.89 -16.54 -0.47
CA ALA A 156 0.18 -15.25 -0.52
C ALA A 156 0.13 -14.51 0.82
N GLY A 157 0.74 -15.04 1.89
CA GLY A 157 0.79 -14.43 3.21
C GLY A 157 -0.52 -14.58 4.00
N ASN A 158 -0.81 -13.59 4.86
CA ASN A 158 -2.05 -13.57 5.63
C ASN A 158 -3.25 -13.38 4.69
N LEU A 159 -4.24 -14.27 4.83
CA LEU A 159 -5.47 -14.32 4.02
C LEU A 159 -6.74 -14.03 4.83
N SER A 160 -6.63 -13.63 6.11
CA SER A 160 -7.81 -13.45 6.99
C SER A 160 -8.83 -12.45 6.43
N ASP A 161 -8.34 -11.37 5.81
CA ASP A 161 -9.17 -10.29 5.24
C ASP A 161 -9.15 -10.30 3.70
N ALA A 162 -8.53 -11.32 3.12
CA ALA A 162 -8.37 -11.41 1.67
C ALA A 162 -9.69 -11.75 0.96
N VAL A 163 -9.74 -11.39 -0.32
CA VAL A 163 -10.81 -11.79 -1.25
C VAL A 163 -10.22 -12.69 -2.34
N PRO A 164 -9.87 -13.96 -2.02
CA PRO A 164 -9.09 -14.84 -2.91
C PRO A 164 -9.75 -15.04 -4.27
N ALA A 165 -11.08 -15.06 -4.33
CA ALA A 165 -11.84 -15.23 -5.57
C ALA A 165 -11.70 -14.03 -6.53
N ALA A 166 -11.56 -12.82 -6.01
CA ALA A 166 -11.42 -11.60 -6.82
C ALA A 166 -9.95 -11.27 -7.13
N TRP A 167 -9.03 -11.68 -6.26
CA TRP A 167 -7.63 -11.25 -6.30
C TRP A 167 -6.93 -11.50 -7.66
N PRO A 168 -7.06 -12.66 -8.33
CA PRO A 168 -6.46 -12.87 -9.65
C PRO A 168 -6.93 -11.86 -10.71
N ALA A 169 -8.23 -11.52 -10.73
CA ALA A 169 -8.78 -10.54 -11.67
C ALA A 169 -8.32 -9.12 -11.36
N THR A 170 -8.17 -8.79 -10.07
CA THR A 170 -7.57 -7.52 -9.62
C THR A 170 -6.14 -7.39 -10.12
N LEU A 171 -5.33 -8.45 -10.01
CA LEU A 171 -3.94 -8.47 -10.53
C LEU A 171 -3.89 -8.34 -12.06
N ASP A 172 -4.81 -8.98 -12.79
CA ASP A 172 -4.90 -8.83 -14.24
C ASP A 172 -5.21 -7.39 -14.64
N SER A 173 -6.07 -6.72 -13.87
CA SER A 173 -6.39 -5.31 -14.08
C SER A 173 -5.16 -4.40 -13.93
N LEU A 174 -4.24 -4.70 -13.00
CA LEU A 174 -2.97 -3.98 -12.87
C LEU A 174 -2.10 -4.12 -14.13
N LEU A 175 -1.96 -5.35 -14.64
CA LEU A 175 -1.15 -5.62 -15.83
C LEU A 175 -1.71 -4.93 -17.08
N VAL A 176 -3.04 -4.90 -17.23
CA VAL A 176 -3.72 -4.23 -18.34
C VAL A 176 -3.63 -2.72 -18.22
N ARG A 177 -3.81 -2.18 -17.02
CA ARG A 177 -3.88 -0.72 -16.78
C ARG A 177 -2.51 -0.06 -16.83
N PHE A 178 -1.45 -0.78 -16.41
CA PHE A 178 -0.10 -0.23 -16.30
C PHE A 178 0.93 -1.05 -17.12
N PRO A 179 0.75 -1.15 -18.46
CA PRO A 179 1.64 -1.95 -19.31
C PRO A 179 3.06 -1.40 -19.31
N ASP A 180 3.22 -0.09 -19.01
CA ASP A 180 4.51 0.60 -18.98
C ASP A 180 5.15 0.62 -17.58
N ALA A 181 4.58 -0.06 -16.57
CA ALA A 181 5.19 -0.14 -15.25
C ALA A 181 6.59 -0.74 -15.35
N ARG A 182 7.56 -0.05 -14.74
CA ARG A 182 8.96 -0.52 -14.67
C ARG A 182 9.34 -0.91 -13.26
N ILE A 183 8.76 -0.24 -12.29
CA ILE A 183 8.98 -0.49 -10.87
C ILE A 183 7.63 -0.85 -10.25
N VAL A 184 7.55 -2.00 -9.63
CA VAL A 184 6.42 -2.45 -8.82
C VAL A 184 6.92 -2.60 -7.39
N VAL A 185 6.29 -1.87 -6.47
CA VAL A 185 6.62 -1.90 -5.04
C VAL A 185 5.55 -2.73 -4.33
N PRO A 186 5.93 -3.89 -3.76
CA PRO A 186 5.05 -4.70 -2.92
C PRO A 186 4.95 -4.09 -1.52
N GLY A 187 3.97 -4.52 -0.72
CA GLY A 187 3.85 -4.10 0.67
C GLY A 187 4.99 -4.61 1.57
N HIS A 188 5.60 -5.74 1.20
CA HIS A 188 6.71 -6.36 1.94
C HIS A 188 7.76 -6.86 0.97
N GLY A 189 9.03 -6.78 1.39
CA GLY A 189 10.17 -7.31 0.66
C GLY A 189 10.67 -6.44 -0.50
N ALA A 190 11.43 -7.02 -1.41
CA ALA A 190 12.13 -6.29 -2.45
C ALA A 190 11.20 -5.80 -3.57
N PRO A 191 11.35 -4.55 -4.06
CA PRO A 191 10.69 -4.10 -5.27
C PRO A 191 11.23 -4.86 -6.50
N GLY A 192 10.42 -4.87 -7.56
CA GLY A 192 10.78 -5.50 -8.84
C GLY A 192 10.04 -4.84 -10.00
N GLY A 193 9.74 -5.61 -11.04
CA GLY A 193 8.92 -5.20 -12.16
C GLY A 193 7.55 -5.89 -12.18
N PRO A 194 6.86 -5.88 -13.34
CA PRO A 194 5.55 -6.54 -13.50
C PRO A 194 5.56 -8.06 -13.26
N GLU A 195 6.72 -8.69 -13.21
CA GLU A 195 6.88 -10.10 -12.84
C GLU A 195 6.38 -10.38 -11.41
N LEU A 196 6.46 -9.42 -10.48
CA LEU A 196 5.92 -9.57 -9.11
C LEU A 196 4.41 -9.83 -9.13
N ILE A 197 3.69 -9.15 -10.02
CA ILE A 197 2.23 -9.32 -10.18
C ILE A 197 1.93 -10.74 -10.69
N ARG A 198 2.69 -11.23 -11.68
CA ARG A 198 2.53 -12.58 -12.24
C ARG A 198 2.90 -13.66 -11.22
N HIS A 199 3.98 -13.44 -10.45
CA HIS A 199 4.39 -14.33 -9.37
C HIS A 199 3.30 -14.44 -8.30
N THR A 200 2.73 -13.31 -7.86
CA THR A 200 1.63 -13.32 -6.89
C THR A 200 0.45 -14.12 -7.40
N LYS A 201 0.10 -13.98 -8.69
CA LYS A 201 -0.99 -14.75 -9.31
C LYS A 201 -0.71 -16.25 -9.33
N ALA A 202 0.55 -16.66 -9.55
CA ALA A 202 0.96 -18.07 -9.47
C ALA A 202 0.79 -18.63 -8.05
N LEU A 203 1.24 -17.91 -7.02
CA LEU A 203 1.08 -18.28 -5.60
C LEU A 203 -0.40 -18.49 -5.22
N LEU A 204 -1.30 -17.64 -5.70
CA LEU A 204 -2.75 -17.78 -5.47
C LEU A 204 -3.32 -19.04 -6.13
N SER A 205 -2.87 -19.39 -7.34
CA SER A 205 -3.31 -20.57 -8.06
C SER A 205 -2.86 -21.87 -7.37
N GLU A 206 -1.65 -21.89 -6.82
CA GLU A 206 -1.10 -23.00 -6.04
C GLU A 206 -1.87 -23.22 -4.74
N ALA A 207 -2.19 -22.13 -4.03
CA ALA A 207 -2.97 -22.16 -2.79
C ALA A 207 -4.37 -22.77 -3.03
N ALA A 208 -5.06 -22.33 -4.08
CA ALA A 208 -6.38 -22.85 -4.46
C ALA A 208 -6.34 -24.34 -4.81
N SER A 209 -5.28 -24.79 -5.51
CA SER A 209 -5.09 -26.21 -5.87
C SER A 209 -4.81 -27.11 -4.67
N THR A 210 -4.17 -26.58 -3.64
CA THR A 210 -3.85 -27.30 -2.41
C THR A 210 -5.08 -27.44 -1.51
N ASP A 211 -5.94 -26.41 -1.44
CA ASP A 211 -7.18 -26.46 -0.66
C ASP A 211 -8.19 -27.46 -1.25
N ASN A 212 -8.30 -27.54 -2.58
CA ASN A 212 -9.16 -28.52 -3.24
C ASN A 212 -8.73 -29.97 -2.97
N ARG A 213 -7.40 -30.25 -2.97
CA ARG A 213 -6.87 -31.61 -2.67
C ARG A 213 -7.05 -32.04 -1.21
N ARG A 214 -7.27 -31.11 -0.28
CA ARG A 214 -7.54 -31.43 1.13
C ARG A 214 -9.02 -31.69 1.42
N LYS A 215 -9.89 -31.35 0.49
CA LYS A 215 -11.35 -31.53 0.60
C LYS A 215 -11.84 -32.80 -0.10
N GLU A 216 -10.98 -33.47 -0.87
CA GLU A 216 -11.18 -34.81 -1.46
C GLU A 216 -10.64 -35.91 -0.53
#